data_b26c5b2727a632fb738fb2564a9a8b0b
#
_entry.id   b26c5b2727a632fb738fb2564a9a8b0b
#
_cell.length_a   1.000
_cell.length_b   1.000
_cell.length_c   1.000
_cell.angle_alpha   90.00
_cell.angle_beta   90.00
_cell.angle_gamma   90.00
#
_symmetry.space_group_name_H-M   'P 1'
#
loop_
_entity.id
_entity.type
_entity.pdbx_description
1 polymer ?
#
loop_
_entity_poly.entity_id
_entity_poly.type
_entity_poly.pdbx_seq_one_letter_code
_entity_poly.pdbx_strand_id
1 'polypeptide(L)'
;MRRSIITLIFFSTLFSKDYYEGDHLVKDGVYALYNYEFDSAVTILTNARDKYPDHPGVHLIWVAARWVRSQANDSFEEANILLETDLLLIQPVYEELVERFDYDQTYQLYRGSALGLSARVTLGKKKWLKTFFRAYKGFSIIDDVAKKSPEIMDARLP
;
A
#
# COMPACT_ATOMS: atom_id res chain seq x y z
N MET A 1 3.15 4.01 -61.92
CA MET A 1 2.14 4.12 -60.83
C MET A 1 2.75 3.49 -59.58
N ARG A 2 3.27 4.29 -58.66
CA ARG A 2 3.83 3.83 -57.36
C ARG A 2 2.72 3.95 -56.30
N ARG A 3 2.24 2.83 -55.78
CA ARG A 3 1.30 2.79 -54.66
C ARG A 3 2.11 2.93 -53.35
N SER A 4 2.00 4.10 -52.72
CA SER A 4 2.52 4.32 -51.36
C SER A 4 1.57 3.64 -50.37
N ILE A 5 2.05 2.61 -49.72
CA ILE A 5 1.39 1.97 -48.57
C ILE A 5 1.76 2.81 -47.35
N ILE A 6 0.79 3.60 -46.86
CA ILE A 6 0.91 4.30 -45.59
C ILE A 6 0.60 3.27 -44.50
N THR A 7 1.66 2.77 -43.86
CA THR A 7 1.55 1.91 -42.67
C THR A 7 1.18 2.80 -41.49
N LEU A 8 -0.09 2.79 -41.11
CA LEU A 8 -0.57 3.46 -39.89
C LEU A 8 -0.11 2.62 -38.70
N ILE A 9 1.00 3.05 -38.07
CA ILE A 9 1.43 2.47 -36.79
C ILE A 9 0.48 3.00 -35.72
N PHE A 10 -0.46 2.17 -35.34
CA PHE A 10 -1.27 2.38 -34.14
C PHE A 10 -0.35 2.21 -32.92
N PHE A 11 0.15 3.31 -32.42
CA PHE A 11 0.78 3.38 -31.11
C PHE A 11 -0.36 3.23 -30.08
N SER A 12 -0.71 2.01 -29.72
CA SER A 12 -1.54 1.75 -28.56
C SER A 12 -0.70 2.09 -27.33
N THR A 13 -0.82 3.33 -26.87
CA THR A 13 -0.42 3.70 -25.53
C THR A 13 -1.23 2.83 -24.57
N LEU A 14 -0.58 1.84 -24.00
CA LEU A 14 -1.07 1.10 -22.84
C LEU A 14 -1.15 2.10 -21.68
N PHE A 15 -2.22 2.91 -21.65
CA PHE A 15 -2.61 3.60 -20.43
C PHE A 15 -3.05 2.50 -19.47
N SER A 16 -2.22 2.21 -18.48
CA SER A 16 -2.66 1.48 -17.30
C SER A 16 -3.87 2.24 -16.77
N LYS A 17 -5.04 1.62 -16.85
CA LYS A 17 -6.27 2.23 -16.36
C LYS A 17 -6.14 2.38 -14.87
N ASP A 18 -6.19 3.61 -14.36
CA ASP A 18 -6.26 3.87 -12.95
C ASP A 18 -7.59 3.33 -12.43
N TYR A 19 -7.54 2.43 -11.44
CA TYR A 19 -8.73 1.84 -10.83
C TYR A 19 -9.34 2.77 -9.79
N TYR A 20 -8.47 3.50 -9.08
CA TYR A 20 -8.87 4.43 -8.03
C TYR A 20 -8.41 5.83 -8.37
N GLU A 21 -9.17 6.80 -7.93
CA GLU A 21 -8.77 8.19 -8.04
C GLU A 21 -7.47 8.41 -7.24
N GLY A 22 -6.45 8.94 -7.88
CA GLY A 22 -5.13 9.14 -7.28
C GLY A 22 -4.11 8.01 -7.49
N ASP A 23 -4.48 6.91 -8.16
CA ASP A 23 -3.55 5.80 -8.48
C ASP A 23 -2.22 6.26 -9.07
N HIS A 24 -2.25 7.29 -9.95
CA HIS A 24 -1.05 7.82 -10.56
C HIS A 24 -0.05 8.37 -9.52
N LEU A 25 -0.53 9.13 -8.52
CA LEU A 25 0.34 9.65 -7.45
C LEU A 25 0.86 8.54 -6.54
N VAL A 26 0.02 7.56 -6.23
CA VAL A 26 0.45 6.41 -5.42
C VAL A 26 1.51 5.61 -6.17
N LYS A 27 1.34 5.36 -7.47
CA LYS A 27 2.34 4.69 -8.33
C LYS A 27 3.65 5.48 -8.41
N ASP A 28 3.58 6.81 -8.58
CA ASP A 28 4.76 7.67 -8.59
C ASP A 28 5.54 7.60 -7.27
N GLY A 29 4.82 7.62 -6.15
CA GLY A 29 5.43 7.47 -4.82
C GLY A 29 6.08 6.11 -4.61
N VAL A 30 5.43 5.03 -5.06
CA VAL A 30 6.01 3.67 -5.03
C VAL A 30 7.23 3.59 -5.94
N TYR A 31 7.18 4.17 -7.12
CA TYR A 31 8.31 4.20 -8.04
C TYR A 31 9.53 4.93 -7.44
N ALA A 32 9.31 6.11 -6.83
CA ALA A 32 10.36 6.82 -6.10
C ALA A 32 10.95 5.97 -4.96
N LEU A 33 10.10 5.21 -4.23
CA LEU A 33 10.56 4.32 -3.17
C LEU A 33 11.48 3.20 -3.70
N TYR A 34 11.12 2.57 -4.82
CA TYR A 34 11.95 1.55 -5.47
C TYR A 34 13.27 2.10 -6.02
N ASN A 35 13.30 3.39 -6.38
CA ASN A 35 14.52 4.07 -6.82
C ASN A 35 15.37 4.61 -5.66
N TYR A 36 15.03 4.30 -4.41
CA TYR A 36 15.71 4.80 -3.20
C TYR A 36 15.62 6.32 -2.99
N GLU A 37 14.65 6.97 -3.65
CA GLU A 37 14.36 8.41 -3.51
C GLU A 37 13.37 8.62 -2.35
N PHE A 38 13.79 8.25 -1.14
CA PHE A 38 12.89 8.13 0.03
C PHE A 38 12.19 9.44 0.40
N ASP A 39 12.88 10.58 0.33
CA ASP A 39 12.27 11.89 0.65
C ASP A 39 11.22 12.28 -0.40
N SER A 40 11.51 12.04 -1.69
CA SER A 40 10.56 12.23 -2.78
C SER A 40 9.34 11.33 -2.61
N ALA A 41 9.55 10.05 -2.31
CA ALA A 41 8.48 9.08 -2.09
C ALA A 41 7.52 9.54 -0.97
N VAL A 42 8.07 9.95 0.18
CA VAL A 42 7.27 10.46 1.31
C VAL A 42 6.50 11.71 0.93
N THR A 43 7.12 12.65 0.19
CA THR A 43 6.48 13.89 -0.25
C THR A 43 5.31 13.61 -1.19
N ILE A 44 5.53 12.78 -2.21
CA ILE A 44 4.50 12.40 -3.18
C ILE A 44 3.34 11.68 -2.48
N LEU A 45 3.63 10.72 -1.62
CA LEU A 45 2.60 9.93 -0.92
C LEU A 45 1.85 10.75 0.13
N THR A 46 2.48 11.74 0.76
CA THR A 46 1.78 12.70 1.63
C THR A 46 0.76 13.50 0.82
N ASN A 47 1.18 14.06 -0.33
CA ASN A 47 0.26 14.79 -1.21
C ASN A 47 -0.85 13.88 -1.75
N ALA A 48 -0.55 12.64 -2.10
CA ALA A 48 -1.54 11.67 -2.54
C ALA A 48 -2.58 11.39 -1.44
N ARG A 49 -2.13 11.18 -0.20
CA ARG A 49 -2.99 10.94 0.96
C ARG A 49 -3.90 12.13 1.27
N ASP A 50 -3.37 13.34 1.18
CA ASP A 50 -4.14 14.57 1.46
C ASP A 50 -5.21 14.81 0.38
N LYS A 51 -4.90 14.48 -0.86
CA LYS A 51 -5.78 14.71 -2.02
C LYS A 51 -6.81 13.60 -2.22
N TYR A 52 -6.40 12.35 -1.94
CA TYR A 52 -7.19 11.14 -2.22
C TYR A 52 -7.26 10.25 -0.98
N PRO A 53 -7.84 10.74 0.13
CA PRO A 53 -7.88 10.00 1.39
C PRO A 53 -8.67 8.69 1.31
N ASP A 54 -9.54 8.57 0.31
CA ASP A 54 -10.36 7.37 0.09
C ASP A 54 -9.65 6.30 -0.75
N HIS A 55 -8.45 6.57 -1.27
CA HIS A 55 -7.70 5.59 -2.04
C HIS A 55 -7.26 4.41 -1.14
N PRO A 56 -7.58 3.13 -1.48
CA PRO A 56 -7.39 1.99 -0.58
C PRO A 56 -5.95 1.79 -0.10
N GLY A 57 -4.96 2.03 -0.98
CA GLY A 57 -3.55 1.77 -0.66
C GLY A 57 -2.79 2.97 -0.08
N VAL A 58 -3.31 4.20 -0.22
CA VAL A 58 -2.51 5.40 0.03
C VAL A 58 -1.96 5.48 1.46
N HIS A 59 -2.77 5.13 2.44
CA HIS A 59 -2.38 5.24 3.85
C HIS A 59 -1.28 4.25 4.23
N LEU A 60 -1.43 2.98 3.84
CA LEU A 60 -0.43 1.96 4.15
C LEU A 60 0.88 2.19 3.41
N ILE A 61 0.81 2.55 2.13
CA ILE A 61 2.00 2.82 1.30
C ILE A 61 2.74 4.05 1.84
N TRP A 62 2.02 5.08 2.28
CA TRP A 62 2.60 6.24 2.96
C TRP A 62 3.33 5.84 4.25
N VAL A 63 2.74 4.99 5.09
CA VAL A 63 3.40 4.45 6.29
C VAL A 63 4.66 3.68 5.93
N ALA A 64 4.59 2.82 4.91
CA ALA A 64 5.73 2.03 4.46
C ALA A 64 6.89 2.93 3.98
N ALA A 65 6.60 3.98 3.21
CA ALA A 65 7.62 4.91 2.72
C ALA A 65 8.31 5.66 3.86
N ARG A 66 7.54 6.16 4.83
CA ARG A 66 8.07 6.85 6.01
C ARG A 66 8.95 5.92 6.85
N TRP A 67 8.49 4.69 7.04
CA TRP A 67 9.24 3.69 7.80
C TRP A 67 10.55 3.31 7.10
N VAL A 68 10.53 3.04 5.78
CA VAL A 68 11.75 2.73 5.01
C VAL A 68 12.73 3.91 5.04
N ARG A 69 12.24 5.15 4.89
CA ARG A 69 13.07 6.36 5.03
C ARG A 69 13.71 6.45 6.39
N SER A 70 12.95 6.20 7.46
CA SER A 70 13.46 6.24 8.84
C SER A 70 14.48 5.11 9.07
N GLN A 71 14.27 3.91 8.53
CA GLN A 71 15.26 2.84 8.61
C GLN A 71 16.60 3.19 7.94
N ALA A 72 16.58 4.06 6.94
CA ALA A 72 17.79 4.49 6.24
C ALA A 72 18.57 5.60 6.99
N ASN A 73 17.88 6.40 7.83
CA ASN A 73 18.44 7.62 8.40
C ASN A 73 18.48 7.64 9.93
N ASP A 74 17.64 6.85 10.61
CA ASP A 74 17.43 6.89 12.05
C ASP A 74 17.86 5.57 12.71
N SER A 75 17.82 5.52 14.03
CA SER A 75 18.05 4.30 14.77
C SER A 75 16.90 3.28 14.58
N PHE A 76 17.19 2.02 14.82
CA PHE A 76 16.18 0.95 14.80
C PHE A 76 15.00 1.23 15.75
N GLU A 77 15.28 1.82 16.91
CA GLU A 77 14.26 2.15 17.90
C GLU A 77 13.35 3.27 17.41
N GLU A 78 13.91 4.36 16.88
CA GLU A 78 13.16 5.48 16.30
C GLU A 78 12.29 5.03 15.12
N ALA A 79 12.84 4.23 14.20
CA ALA A 79 12.08 3.68 13.07
C ALA A 79 10.91 2.79 13.55
N ASN A 80 11.05 2.01 14.61
CA ASN A 80 9.96 1.22 15.17
C ASN A 80 8.91 2.08 15.90
N ILE A 81 9.31 3.14 16.60
CA ILE A 81 8.37 4.09 17.21
C ILE A 81 7.57 4.80 16.14
N LEU A 82 8.22 5.27 15.07
CA LEU A 82 7.54 5.89 13.93
C LEU A 82 6.52 4.94 13.31
N LEU A 83 6.93 3.71 13.00
CA LEU A 83 6.05 2.69 12.42
C LEU A 83 4.84 2.43 13.31
N GLU A 84 5.02 2.26 14.62
CA GLU A 84 3.91 2.05 15.56
C GLU A 84 2.95 3.23 15.57
N THR A 85 3.47 4.45 15.62
CA THR A 85 2.67 5.68 15.64
C THR A 85 1.85 5.83 14.36
N ASP A 86 2.47 5.63 13.21
CA ASP A 86 1.81 5.76 11.91
C ASP A 86 0.75 4.66 11.70
N LEU A 87 1.01 3.42 12.13
CA LEU A 87 0.03 2.33 12.07
C LEU A 87 -1.18 2.58 12.98
N LEU A 88 -0.98 3.14 14.18
CA LEU A 88 -2.08 3.53 15.06
C LEU A 88 -2.92 4.67 14.45
N LEU A 89 -2.29 5.58 13.71
CA LEU A 89 -2.97 6.68 13.03
C LEU A 89 -3.87 6.19 11.89
N ILE A 90 -3.44 5.19 11.11
CA ILE A 90 -4.19 4.71 9.95
C ILE A 90 -5.21 3.62 10.28
N GLN A 91 -5.13 3.00 11.45
CA GLN A 91 -6.06 1.93 11.84
C GLN A 91 -7.54 2.38 11.80
N PRO A 92 -7.96 3.47 12.47
CA PRO A 92 -9.35 3.92 12.41
C PRO A 92 -9.78 4.34 11.00
N VAL A 93 -8.84 4.86 10.19
CA VAL A 93 -9.12 5.19 8.79
C VAL A 93 -9.52 3.94 8.00
N TYR A 94 -8.79 2.84 8.15
CA TYR A 94 -9.16 1.59 7.48
C TYR A 94 -10.44 0.95 8.02
N GLU A 95 -10.74 1.10 9.30
CA GLU A 95 -12.03 0.67 9.86
C GLU A 95 -13.19 1.39 9.18
N GLU A 96 -13.10 2.72 9.03
CA GLU A 96 -14.10 3.53 8.33
C GLU A 96 -14.18 3.21 6.82
N LEU A 97 -13.03 3.13 6.13
CA LEU A 97 -12.99 2.84 4.70
C LEU A 97 -13.61 1.49 4.35
N VAL A 98 -13.35 0.46 5.16
CA VAL A 98 -13.92 -0.88 4.97
C VAL A 98 -15.42 -0.89 5.16
N GLU A 99 -15.97 -0.10 6.08
CA GLU A 99 -17.41 0.04 6.27
C GLU A 99 -18.07 0.81 5.12
N ARG A 100 -17.42 1.87 4.64
CA ARG A 100 -17.93 2.73 3.56
C ARG A 100 -17.87 2.07 2.18
N PHE A 101 -16.85 1.23 1.96
CA PHE A 101 -16.59 0.53 0.69
C PHE A 101 -16.64 -1.00 0.86
N ASP A 102 -17.66 -1.51 1.54
CA ASP A 102 -17.81 -2.92 1.92
C ASP A 102 -17.88 -3.89 0.73
N TYR A 103 -18.30 -3.39 -0.45
CA TYR A 103 -18.36 -4.11 -1.71
C TYR A 103 -16.99 -4.33 -2.38
N ASP A 104 -15.95 -3.59 -1.97
CA ASP A 104 -14.61 -3.67 -2.56
C ASP A 104 -13.60 -4.30 -1.59
N GLN A 105 -13.24 -5.55 -1.89
CA GLN A 105 -12.32 -6.32 -1.05
C GLN A 105 -10.89 -5.77 -0.99
N THR A 106 -10.53 -4.83 -1.87
CA THR A 106 -9.23 -4.17 -1.84
C THR A 106 -9.00 -3.40 -0.54
N TYR A 107 -10.05 -2.80 0.02
CA TYR A 107 -9.95 -2.14 1.33
C TYR A 107 -9.67 -3.12 2.46
N GLN A 108 -10.27 -4.32 2.40
CA GLN A 108 -9.97 -5.40 3.35
C GLN A 108 -8.52 -5.88 3.20
N LEU A 109 -8.00 -6.01 1.98
CA LEU A 109 -6.61 -6.37 1.72
C LEU A 109 -5.66 -5.39 2.43
N TYR A 110 -5.83 -4.09 2.23
CA TYR A 110 -4.96 -3.08 2.85
C TYR A 110 -5.13 -3.01 4.36
N ARG A 111 -6.34 -3.20 4.90
CA ARG A 111 -6.55 -3.33 6.35
C ARG A 111 -5.82 -4.55 6.92
N GLY A 112 -5.93 -5.70 6.28
CA GLY A 112 -5.23 -6.92 6.68
C GLY A 112 -3.72 -6.75 6.64
N SER A 113 -3.20 -6.10 5.59
CA SER A 113 -1.79 -5.80 5.42
C SER A 113 -1.25 -4.85 6.50
N ALA A 114 -2.00 -3.79 6.85
CA ALA A 114 -1.64 -2.89 7.94
C ALA A 114 -1.57 -3.62 9.29
N LEU A 115 -2.53 -4.51 9.55
CA LEU A 115 -2.54 -5.32 10.76
C LEU A 115 -1.36 -6.30 10.78
N GLY A 116 -1.06 -6.96 9.64
CA GLY A 116 0.12 -7.82 9.49
C GLY A 116 1.42 -7.06 9.74
N LEU A 117 1.57 -5.87 9.15
CA LEU A 117 2.73 -5.02 9.39
C LEU A 117 2.87 -4.61 10.86
N SER A 118 1.77 -4.44 11.59
CA SER A 118 1.79 -4.15 13.03
C SER A 118 2.42 -5.26 13.88
N ALA A 119 2.46 -6.50 13.37
CA ALA A 119 3.16 -7.60 14.02
C ALA A 119 4.68 -7.34 14.13
N ARG A 120 5.26 -6.64 13.13
CA ARG A 120 6.68 -6.28 13.14
C ARG A 120 7.05 -5.39 14.33
N VAL A 121 6.18 -4.44 14.69
CA VAL A 121 6.38 -3.58 15.88
C VAL A 121 6.44 -4.41 17.15
N THR A 122 5.50 -5.36 17.31
CA THR A 122 5.48 -6.23 18.50
C THR A 122 6.63 -7.22 18.51
N LEU A 123 7.12 -7.66 17.35
CA LEU A 123 8.31 -8.47 17.20
C LEU A 123 9.55 -7.73 17.70
N GLY A 124 9.75 -6.47 17.28
CA GLY A 124 10.84 -5.62 17.75
C GLY A 124 10.84 -5.43 19.29
N LYS A 125 9.64 -5.42 19.89
CA LYS A 125 9.44 -5.35 21.35
C LYS A 125 9.51 -6.73 22.03
N LYS A 126 9.91 -7.81 21.34
CA LYS A 126 9.99 -9.19 21.82
C LYS A 126 8.68 -9.73 22.43
N LYS A 127 7.53 -9.20 21.98
CA LYS A 127 6.19 -9.62 22.45
C LYS A 127 5.64 -10.74 21.56
N TRP A 128 6.28 -11.93 21.59
CA TRP A 128 6.10 -13.03 20.65
C TRP A 128 4.64 -13.47 20.46
N LEU A 129 3.90 -13.64 21.56
CA LEU A 129 2.51 -14.06 21.50
C LEU A 129 1.63 -13.01 20.82
N LYS A 130 1.83 -11.73 21.14
CA LYS A 130 1.10 -10.61 20.51
C LYS A 130 1.46 -10.49 19.03
N THR A 131 2.72 -10.73 18.69
CA THR A 131 3.21 -10.78 17.30
C THR A 131 2.48 -11.86 16.51
N PHE A 132 2.43 -13.08 17.06
CA PHE A 132 1.74 -14.19 16.42
C PHE A 132 0.25 -13.89 16.17
N PHE A 133 -0.48 -13.40 17.16
CA PHE A 133 -1.90 -13.07 16.98
C PHE A 133 -2.14 -11.97 15.96
N ARG A 134 -1.30 -10.94 15.92
CA ARG A 134 -1.42 -9.86 14.92
C ARG A 134 -1.12 -10.37 13.51
N ALA A 135 -0.04 -11.12 13.35
CA ALA A 135 0.33 -11.72 12.07
C ALA A 135 -0.77 -12.67 11.57
N TYR A 136 -1.27 -13.56 12.44
CA TYR A 136 -2.33 -14.51 12.11
C TYR A 136 -3.63 -13.79 11.71
N LYS A 137 -4.04 -12.75 12.45
CA LYS A 137 -5.25 -11.98 12.13
C LYS A 137 -5.12 -11.24 10.81
N GLY A 138 -3.96 -10.61 10.54
CA GLY A 138 -3.69 -9.97 9.25
C GLY A 138 -3.73 -10.97 8.10
N PHE A 139 -3.05 -12.11 8.27
CA PHE A 139 -3.06 -13.20 7.29
C PHE A 139 -4.49 -13.74 7.02
N SER A 140 -5.28 -13.98 8.07
CA SER A 140 -6.65 -14.47 7.93
C SER A 140 -7.53 -13.53 7.09
N ILE A 141 -7.40 -12.23 7.27
CA ILE A 141 -8.11 -11.24 6.45
C ILE A 141 -7.68 -11.32 4.99
N ILE A 142 -6.39 -11.40 4.72
CA ILE A 142 -5.83 -11.48 3.35
C ILE A 142 -6.24 -12.80 2.68
N ASP A 143 -6.21 -13.91 3.39
CA ASP A 143 -6.65 -15.23 2.90
C ASP A 143 -8.15 -15.23 2.56
N ASP A 144 -8.97 -14.57 3.36
CA ASP A 144 -10.39 -14.39 3.06
C ASP A 144 -10.62 -13.54 1.81
N VAL A 145 -9.85 -12.49 1.60
CA VAL A 145 -9.86 -11.68 0.36
C VAL A 145 -9.47 -12.54 -0.83
N ALA A 146 -8.38 -13.29 -0.74
CA ALA A 146 -7.91 -14.17 -1.82
C ALA A 146 -8.95 -15.23 -2.24
N LYS A 147 -9.77 -15.70 -1.29
CA LYS A 147 -10.85 -16.65 -1.54
C LYS A 147 -12.09 -16.00 -2.16
N LYS A 148 -12.46 -14.79 -1.72
CA LYS A 148 -13.65 -14.07 -2.17
C LYS A 148 -13.45 -13.36 -3.50
N SER A 149 -12.25 -12.83 -3.71
CA SER A 149 -11.88 -12.00 -4.87
C SER A 149 -10.57 -12.48 -5.48
N PRO A 150 -10.60 -13.64 -6.17
CA PRO A 150 -9.40 -14.26 -6.75
C PRO A 150 -8.76 -13.42 -7.87
N GLU A 151 -9.43 -12.41 -8.37
CA GLU A 151 -8.90 -11.41 -9.31
C GLU A 151 -7.91 -10.43 -8.66
N ILE A 152 -7.95 -10.27 -7.34
CA ILE A 152 -6.98 -9.43 -6.60
C ILE A 152 -5.69 -10.24 -6.41
N MET A 153 -4.77 -10.08 -7.36
CA MET A 153 -3.51 -10.84 -7.41
C MET A 153 -2.66 -10.62 -6.15
N ASP A 154 -2.65 -9.41 -5.61
CA ASP A 154 -1.85 -9.03 -4.43
C ASP A 154 -2.26 -9.80 -3.15
N ALA A 155 -3.49 -10.29 -3.08
CA ALA A 155 -3.94 -11.12 -1.97
C ALA A 155 -3.40 -12.56 -2.00
N ARG A 156 -2.80 -12.99 -3.13
CA ARG A 156 -2.26 -14.34 -3.33
C ARG A 156 -0.75 -14.46 -3.13
N LEU A 157 -0.08 -13.33 -2.93
CA LEU A 157 1.36 -13.34 -2.68
C LEU A 157 1.62 -13.89 -1.26
N PRO A 158 2.60 -14.80 -1.13
CA PRO A 158 2.94 -15.41 0.15
C PRO A 158 3.58 -14.43 1.12
#